data_81177fc1e100148c81e8c6d1eba023f1
#
_entry.id   81177fc1e100148c81e8c6d1eba023f1
#
_cell.length_a   1.000
_cell.length_b   1.000
_cell.length_c   1.000
_cell.angle_alpha   90.00
_cell.angle_beta   90.00
_cell.angle_gamma   90.00
#
_symmetry.space_group_name_H-M   'P 1'
#
loop_
_entity.id
_entity.type
_entity.pdbx_description
1 polymer ?
#
loop_
_entity_poly.entity_id
_entity_poly.type
_entity_poly.pdbx_seq_one_letter_code
_entity_poly.pdbx_strand_id
1 'polypeptide(L)'
;MGHKVHPYGFRLGVNQDWRAKWYAGKNYVQFLLDDLTLRRVVEHKCVGGAVARVDIERSGDEVYLTLYSARPGILIGRGGQNVEALKSDLESASGDKIRLTIREVEHPELEALLVARSIAGRLEDRIPFRRAMRQAAFRTMQVGAKGIKIMCKGRLGGLEIARVETVRQGQMPLHKLRANIDYGLAEAHTLMGLIGVKVWIYKGDIVPEVKETSATAETSEVSQSA
;
A
#
# COMPACT_ATOMS: atom_id res chain seq x y z
N MET A 1 11.95 -1.63 -25.16
CA MET A 1 10.77 -1.53 -24.27
C MET A 1 10.91 -0.30 -23.41
N GLY A 2 9.88 0.55 -23.32
CA GLY A 2 9.90 1.76 -22.49
C GLY A 2 9.92 1.43 -20.99
N HIS A 3 10.58 2.28 -20.21
CA HIS A 3 10.53 2.24 -18.76
C HIS A 3 9.15 2.71 -18.27
N LYS A 4 8.58 1.99 -17.29
CA LYS A 4 7.28 2.34 -16.72
C LYS A 4 7.47 3.03 -15.38
N VAL A 5 6.76 4.14 -15.20
CA VAL A 5 6.76 4.88 -13.94
C VAL A 5 5.97 4.09 -12.88
N HIS A 6 6.35 4.24 -11.61
CA HIS A 6 5.65 3.64 -10.49
C HIS A 6 4.21 4.20 -10.43
N PRO A 7 3.16 3.36 -10.37
CA PRO A 7 1.77 3.83 -10.45
C PRO A 7 1.38 4.82 -9.37
N TYR A 8 1.87 4.60 -8.15
CA TYR A 8 1.66 5.49 -7.02
C TYR A 8 2.35 6.85 -7.25
N GLY A 9 3.65 6.85 -7.60
CA GLY A 9 4.41 8.08 -7.84
C GLY A 9 3.86 8.91 -9.01
N PHE A 10 3.30 8.27 -10.04
CA PHE A 10 2.65 8.96 -11.15
C PHE A 10 1.39 9.75 -10.75
N ARG A 11 0.73 9.34 -9.66
CA ARG A 11 -0.54 9.91 -9.16
C ARG A 11 -0.39 10.73 -7.90
N LEU A 12 0.82 10.86 -7.40
CA LEU A 12 1.13 11.62 -6.20
C LEU A 12 0.77 13.10 -6.41
N GLY A 13 0.06 13.71 -5.45
CA GLY A 13 -0.42 15.08 -5.54
C GLY A 13 -1.68 15.27 -6.39
N VAL A 14 -2.16 14.24 -7.11
CA VAL A 14 -3.41 14.30 -7.88
C VAL A 14 -4.53 13.57 -7.15
N ASN A 15 -4.36 12.28 -6.90
CA ASN A 15 -5.34 11.43 -6.20
C ASN A 15 -4.72 10.55 -5.11
N GLN A 16 -3.42 10.60 -4.93
CA GLN A 16 -2.67 9.92 -3.90
C GLN A 16 -1.90 10.94 -3.07
N ASP A 17 -1.88 10.74 -1.75
CA ASP A 17 -1.13 11.60 -0.82
C ASP A 17 0.15 10.90 -0.36
N TRP A 18 1.06 11.66 0.25
CA TRP A 18 2.30 11.13 0.80
C TRP A 18 2.03 10.20 2.00
N ARG A 19 2.81 9.13 2.08
CA ARG A 19 2.78 8.18 3.21
C ARG A 19 3.68 8.60 4.37
N ALA A 20 4.48 9.61 4.16
CA ALA A 20 5.28 10.26 5.17
C ALA A 20 4.96 11.76 5.12
N LYS A 21 4.47 12.32 6.24
CA LYS A 21 4.05 13.72 6.35
C LYS A 21 4.89 14.39 7.43
N TRP A 22 5.93 15.07 6.99
CA TRP A 22 6.80 15.86 7.87
C TRP A 22 7.59 16.88 7.05
N TYR A 23 8.07 17.91 7.73
CA TYR A 23 8.95 18.90 7.17
C TYR A 23 10.25 18.92 7.96
N ALA A 24 11.40 18.98 7.29
CA ALA A 24 12.70 19.10 7.90
C ALA A 24 13.60 20.04 7.10
N GLY A 25 14.34 20.91 7.79
CA GLY A 25 15.39 21.72 7.21
C GLY A 25 16.71 20.95 7.15
N LYS A 26 17.58 21.18 8.13
CA LYS A 26 18.94 20.59 8.19
C LYS A 26 18.94 19.08 8.45
N ASN A 27 17.95 18.53 9.15
CA ASN A 27 17.90 17.14 9.61
C ASN A 27 17.16 16.21 8.62
N TYR A 28 16.95 16.64 7.38
CA TYR A 28 16.21 15.85 6.38
C TYR A 28 16.76 14.43 6.18
N VAL A 29 18.07 14.29 6.06
CA VAL A 29 18.71 13.00 5.84
C VAL A 29 18.50 12.05 7.02
N GLN A 30 18.59 12.57 8.23
CA GLN A 30 18.39 11.79 9.46
C GLN A 30 16.95 11.26 9.52
N PHE A 31 15.95 12.13 9.37
CA PHE A 31 14.54 11.73 9.39
C PHE A 31 14.19 10.72 8.29
N LEU A 32 14.79 10.85 7.11
CA LEU A 32 14.61 9.90 6.04
C LEU A 32 15.18 8.50 6.38
N LEU A 33 16.37 8.45 6.97
CA LEU A 33 16.99 7.20 7.39
C LEU A 33 16.20 6.54 8.53
N ASP A 34 15.72 7.32 9.49
CA ASP A 34 14.88 6.85 10.60
C ASP A 34 13.56 6.26 10.06
N ASP A 35 12.91 6.94 9.11
CA ASP A 35 11.69 6.41 8.47
C ASP A 35 11.93 5.09 7.75
N LEU A 36 13.06 4.94 7.08
CA LEU A 36 13.44 3.69 6.42
C LEU A 36 13.71 2.57 7.44
N THR A 37 14.36 2.88 8.55
CA THR A 37 14.61 1.90 9.63
C THR A 37 13.31 1.47 10.29
N LEU A 38 12.41 2.41 10.62
CA LEU A 38 11.08 2.12 11.17
C LEU A 38 10.27 1.20 10.25
N ARG A 39 10.25 1.49 8.94
CA ARG A 39 9.56 0.63 7.97
C ARG A 39 10.13 -0.77 7.91
N ARG A 40 11.46 -0.93 7.97
CA ARG A 40 12.13 -2.24 8.00
C ARG A 40 11.79 -3.02 9.27
N VAL A 41 11.82 -2.38 10.44
CA VAL A 41 11.45 -3.02 11.71
C VAL A 41 10.00 -3.53 11.65
N VAL A 42 9.06 -2.70 11.17
CA VAL A 42 7.66 -3.10 10.98
C VAL A 42 7.56 -4.29 10.02
N GLU A 43 8.27 -4.26 8.90
CA GLU A 43 8.23 -5.34 7.91
C GLU A 43 8.73 -6.68 8.48
N HIS A 44 9.80 -6.66 9.26
CA HIS A 44 10.35 -7.87 9.88
C HIS A 44 9.52 -8.39 11.05
N LYS A 45 9.03 -7.52 11.92
CA LYS A 45 8.30 -7.92 13.14
C LYS A 45 6.82 -8.24 12.87
N CYS A 46 6.21 -7.60 11.90
CA CYS A 46 4.76 -7.67 11.65
C CYS A 46 4.36 -8.64 10.52
N VAL A 47 5.18 -9.63 10.19
CA VAL A 47 4.90 -10.58 9.09
C VAL A 47 3.53 -11.27 9.27
N GLY A 48 3.21 -11.74 10.48
CA GLY A 48 1.93 -12.39 10.79
C GLY A 48 0.71 -11.46 10.74
N GLY A 49 0.89 -10.16 10.98
CA GLY A 49 -0.17 -9.15 11.05
C GLY A 49 -0.66 -8.68 9.68
N ALA A 50 -0.02 -9.10 8.58
CA ALA A 50 -0.39 -8.71 7.22
C ALA A 50 -0.57 -7.19 7.07
N VAL A 51 0.51 -6.43 7.34
CA VAL A 51 0.52 -4.96 7.21
C VAL A 51 0.48 -4.58 5.73
N ALA A 52 -0.54 -3.79 5.36
CA ALA A 52 -0.74 -3.28 4.00
C ALA A 52 0.03 -1.98 3.75
N ARG A 53 -0.01 -1.07 4.72
CA ARG A 53 0.56 0.26 4.60
C ARG A 53 1.04 0.79 5.94
N VAL A 54 2.09 1.60 5.91
CA VAL A 54 2.65 2.30 7.06
C VAL A 54 2.69 3.78 6.73
N ASP A 55 1.94 4.58 7.46
CA ASP A 55 1.95 6.03 7.35
C ASP A 55 2.70 6.62 8.56
N ILE A 56 3.58 7.59 8.30
CA ILE A 56 4.45 8.21 9.29
C ILE A 56 4.19 9.71 9.28
N GLU A 57 3.83 10.26 10.43
CA GLU A 57 3.66 11.70 10.61
C GLU A 57 4.57 12.15 11.76
N ARG A 58 5.33 13.24 11.59
CA ARG A 58 6.17 13.81 12.61
C ARG A 58 5.63 15.18 13.03
N SER A 59 5.48 15.37 14.32
CA SER A 59 5.07 16.66 14.89
C SER A 59 5.92 16.95 16.14
N GLY A 60 6.83 17.90 16.02
CA GLY A 60 7.82 18.18 17.06
C GLY A 60 8.72 16.98 17.32
N ASP A 61 8.80 16.54 18.58
CA ASP A 61 9.64 15.43 19.04
C ASP A 61 8.90 14.08 19.07
N GLU A 62 7.66 14.04 18.58
CA GLU A 62 6.86 12.80 18.56
C GLU A 62 6.64 12.29 17.14
N VAL A 63 6.75 10.99 16.97
CA VAL A 63 6.49 10.28 15.71
C VAL A 63 5.18 9.51 15.82
N TYR A 64 4.23 9.85 14.96
CA TYR A 64 2.94 9.13 14.84
C TYR A 64 3.05 8.09 13.75
N LEU A 65 2.97 6.82 14.12
CA LEU A 65 3.05 5.69 13.22
C LEU A 65 1.66 5.05 13.09
N THR A 66 1.06 5.11 11.92
CA THR A 66 -0.23 4.45 11.66
C THR A 66 0.00 3.20 10.81
N LEU A 67 -0.32 2.03 11.37
CA LEU A 67 -0.24 0.74 10.69
C LEU A 67 -1.62 0.31 10.20
N TYR A 68 -1.74 0.05 8.91
CA TYR A 68 -2.94 -0.53 8.32
C TYR A 68 -2.72 -2.04 8.18
N SER A 69 -3.52 -2.83 8.90
CA SER A 69 -3.38 -4.28 8.99
C SER A 69 -4.67 -5.00 8.64
N ALA A 70 -4.55 -6.14 7.95
CA ALA A 70 -5.67 -7.04 7.71
C ALA A 70 -6.02 -7.91 8.92
N ARG A 71 -5.08 -8.03 9.88
CA ARG A 71 -5.24 -8.87 11.08
C ARG A 71 -4.74 -8.13 12.32
N PRO A 72 -5.45 -7.08 12.77
CA PRO A 72 -5.00 -6.26 13.91
C PRO A 72 -4.84 -7.06 15.20
N GLY A 73 -5.68 -8.08 15.41
CA GLY A 73 -5.60 -8.92 16.60
C GLY A 73 -4.27 -9.63 16.80
N ILE A 74 -3.57 -10.02 15.71
CA ILE A 74 -2.25 -10.65 15.78
C ILE A 74 -1.18 -9.62 16.17
N LEU A 75 -1.30 -8.39 15.67
CA LEU A 75 -0.39 -7.30 16.01
C LEU A 75 -0.56 -6.84 17.46
N ILE A 76 -1.80 -6.77 17.93
CA ILE A 76 -2.11 -6.34 19.29
C ILE A 76 -1.65 -7.40 20.28
N GLY A 77 -1.93 -8.68 19.99
CA GLY A 77 -1.60 -9.79 20.87
C GLY A 77 -2.49 -9.86 22.10
N ARG A 78 -2.21 -10.81 22.97
CA ARG A 78 -2.98 -10.99 24.23
C ARG A 78 -2.63 -9.84 25.20
N GLY A 79 -3.64 -9.07 25.59
CA GLY A 79 -3.45 -7.98 26.55
C GLY A 79 -2.54 -6.83 26.05
N GLY A 80 -2.31 -6.70 24.72
CA GLY A 80 -1.49 -5.63 24.18
C GLY A 80 0.03 -5.86 24.20
N GLN A 81 0.50 -7.01 24.65
CA GLN A 81 1.94 -7.32 24.81
C GLN A 81 2.74 -7.15 23.52
N ASN A 82 2.19 -7.57 22.37
CA ASN A 82 2.90 -7.47 21.09
C ASN A 82 3.05 -6.00 20.63
N VAL A 83 2.05 -5.17 20.90
CA VAL A 83 2.10 -3.72 20.57
C VAL A 83 3.12 -3.01 21.44
N GLU A 84 3.18 -3.33 22.74
CA GLU A 84 4.15 -2.72 23.65
C GLU A 84 5.58 -3.13 23.28
N ALA A 85 5.80 -4.42 22.99
CA ALA A 85 7.08 -4.91 22.50
C ALA A 85 7.49 -4.25 21.18
N LEU A 86 6.56 -4.16 20.21
CA LEU A 86 6.80 -3.48 18.93
C LEU A 86 7.12 -2.00 19.14
N LYS A 87 6.40 -1.31 20.02
CA LYS A 87 6.65 0.10 20.35
C LYS A 87 8.05 0.29 20.95
N SER A 88 8.45 -0.55 21.90
CA SER A 88 9.79 -0.50 22.50
C SER A 88 10.90 -0.75 21.46
N ASP A 89 10.70 -1.70 20.54
CA ASP A 89 11.63 -1.98 19.44
C ASP A 89 11.77 -0.78 18.48
N LEU A 90 10.65 -0.14 18.16
CA LEU A 90 10.63 1.04 17.29
C LEU A 90 11.29 2.26 17.95
N GLU A 91 11.00 2.52 19.22
CA GLU A 91 11.63 3.60 20.01
C GLU A 91 13.13 3.38 20.15
N SER A 92 13.57 2.14 20.35
CA SER A 92 15.01 1.82 20.42
C SER A 92 15.71 2.00 19.07
N ALA A 93 14.99 1.83 17.96
CA ALA A 93 15.54 1.96 16.61
C ALA A 93 15.63 3.41 16.11
N SER A 94 14.72 4.29 16.53
CA SER A 94 14.69 5.70 16.11
C SER A 94 15.25 6.67 17.15
N GLY A 95 15.20 6.31 18.44
CA GLY A 95 15.52 7.20 19.54
C GLY A 95 14.44 8.25 19.87
N ASP A 96 13.35 8.30 19.10
CA ASP A 96 12.23 9.22 19.26
C ASP A 96 11.07 8.55 20.01
N LYS A 97 10.20 9.36 20.62
CA LYS A 97 8.95 8.86 21.20
C LYS A 97 7.95 8.52 20.11
N ILE A 98 7.45 7.26 20.12
CA ILE A 98 6.54 6.77 19.08
C ILE A 98 5.13 6.59 19.63
N ARG A 99 4.15 7.15 18.93
CA ARG A 99 2.73 6.84 19.10
C ARG A 99 2.27 5.91 18.01
N LEU A 100 1.99 4.65 18.38
CA LEU A 100 1.55 3.62 17.47
C LEU A 100 0.02 3.55 17.42
N THR A 101 -0.54 3.66 16.22
CA THR A 101 -1.97 3.48 15.96
C THR A 101 -2.14 2.34 14.97
N ILE A 102 -3.01 1.38 15.28
CA ILE A 102 -3.31 0.25 14.39
C ILE A 102 -4.73 0.44 13.85
N ARG A 103 -4.87 0.44 12.52
CA ARG A 103 -6.15 0.52 11.82
C ARG A 103 -6.39 -0.76 11.05
N GLU A 104 -7.60 -1.24 11.10
CA GLU A 104 -8.03 -2.42 10.33
C GLU A 104 -8.29 -2.05 8.87
N VAL A 105 -7.93 -2.98 7.98
CA VAL A 105 -8.26 -2.92 6.55
C VAL A 105 -9.47 -3.78 6.31
N GLU A 106 -10.61 -3.18 5.95
CA GLU A 106 -11.88 -3.87 5.72
C GLU A 106 -11.79 -4.91 4.60
N HIS A 107 -11.12 -4.57 3.51
CA HIS A 107 -11.00 -5.41 2.31
C HIS A 107 -9.53 -5.70 1.96
N PRO A 108 -8.90 -6.71 2.57
CA PRO A 108 -7.50 -7.07 2.30
C PRO A 108 -7.24 -7.45 0.83
N GLU A 109 -8.25 -7.97 0.15
CA GLU A 109 -8.19 -8.36 -1.25
C GLU A 109 -8.09 -7.16 -2.21
N LEU A 110 -8.41 -5.96 -1.76
CA LEU A 110 -8.24 -4.72 -2.53
C LEU A 110 -6.88 -4.05 -2.30
N GLU A 111 -6.06 -4.55 -1.37
CA GLU A 111 -4.72 -4.04 -1.10
C GLU A 111 -3.67 -4.84 -1.88
N ALA A 112 -3.04 -4.19 -2.87
CA ALA A 112 -2.14 -4.87 -3.81
C ALA A 112 -0.93 -5.53 -3.13
N LEU A 113 -0.40 -4.95 -2.05
CA LEU A 113 0.73 -5.51 -1.31
C LEU A 113 0.33 -6.81 -0.60
N LEU A 114 -0.85 -6.86 0.01
CA LEU A 114 -1.35 -8.06 0.69
C LEU A 114 -1.63 -9.19 -0.28
N VAL A 115 -2.23 -8.87 -1.42
CA VAL A 115 -2.46 -9.84 -2.50
C VAL A 115 -1.13 -10.37 -3.04
N ALA A 116 -0.13 -9.49 -3.25
CA ALA A 116 1.19 -9.90 -3.70
C ALA A 116 1.88 -10.86 -2.70
N ARG A 117 1.85 -10.54 -1.41
CA ARG A 117 2.39 -11.40 -0.32
C ARG A 117 1.65 -12.74 -0.23
N SER A 118 0.31 -12.72 -0.38
CA SER A 118 -0.48 -13.97 -0.40
C SER A 118 -0.13 -14.87 -1.58
N ILE A 119 0.15 -14.31 -2.75
CA ILE A 119 0.63 -15.09 -3.91
C ILE A 119 2.04 -15.62 -3.63
N ALA A 120 2.94 -14.78 -3.11
CA ALA A 120 4.32 -15.17 -2.78
C ALA A 120 4.35 -16.35 -1.81
N GLY A 121 3.61 -16.29 -0.70
CA GLY A 121 3.52 -17.40 0.27
C GLY A 121 3.02 -18.70 -0.37
N ARG A 122 2.00 -18.62 -1.26
CA ARG A 122 1.54 -19.81 -1.97
C ARG A 122 2.57 -20.40 -2.93
N LEU A 123 3.43 -19.56 -3.54
CA LEU A 123 4.53 -20.04 -4.37
C LEU A 123 5.59 -20.74 -3.53
N GLU A 124 5.85 -20.27 -2.32
CA GLU A 124 6.72 -20.92 -1.32
C GLU A 124 6.15 -22.25 -0.86
N ASP A 125 4.83 -22.35 -0.69
CA ASP A 125 4.07 -23.58 -0.42
C ASP A 125 3.99 -24.54 -1.62
N ARG A 126 4.73 -24.26 -2.70
CA ARG A 126 4.77 -25.07 -3.94
C ARG A 126 3.43 -25.20 -4.67
N ILE A 127 2.49 -24.29 -4.47
CA ILE A 127 1.25 -24.25 -5.23
C ILE A 127 1.56 -23.80 -6.68
N PRO A 128 0.97 -24.45 -7.71
CA PRO A 128 1.18 -24.05 -9.09
C PRO A 128 0.87 -22.57 -9.32
N PHE A 129 1.82 -21.81 -9.85
CA PHE A 129 1.74 -20.36 -10.00
C PHE A 129 0.51 -19.90 -10.76
N ARG A 130 0.08 -20.65 -11.82
CA ARG A 130 -1.13 -20.31 -12.58
C ARG A 130 -2.39 -20.39 -11.74
N ARG A 131 -2.46 -21.36 -10.83
CA ARG A 131 -3.59 -21.52 -9.89
C ARG A 131 -3.59 -20.41 -8.85
N ALA A 132 -2.44 -20.11 -8.26
CA ALA A 132 -2.29 -19.03 -7.26
C ALA A 132 -2.70 -17.68 -7.86
N MET A 133 -2.20 -17.32 -9.06
CA MET A 133 -2.53 -16.06 -9.73
C MET A 133 -4.01 -15.95 -10.10
N ARG A 134 -4.61 -17.00 -10.69
CA ARG A 134 -6.02 -16.98 -11.09
C ARG A 134 -6.94 -16.87 -9.88
N GLN A 135 -6.65 -17.59 -8.80
CA GLN A 135 -7.45 -17.56 -7.58
C GLN A 135 -7.37 -16.20 -6.90
N ALA A 136 -6.19 -15.57 -6.85
CA ALA A 136 -6.04 -14.23 -6.33
C ALA A 136 -6.83 -13.21 -7.17
N ALA A 137 -6.70 -13.27 -8.51
CA ALA A 137 -7.43 -12.40 -9.42
C ALA A 137 -8.95 -12.53 -9.25
N PHE A 138 -9.45 -13.74 -9.16
CA PHE A 138 -10.87 -14.01 -8.96
C PHE A 138 -11.41 -13.42 -7.66
N ARG A 139 -10.70 -13.61 -6.53
CA ARG A 139 -11.10 -13.05 -5.22
C ARG A 139 -11.13 -11.53 -5.25
N THR A 140 -10.10 -10.90 -5.79
CA THR A 140 -10.04 -9.44 -5.90
C THR A 140 -11.20 -8.87 -6.74
N MET A 141 -11.56 -9.55 -7.84
CA MET A 141 -12.71 -9.13 -8.65
C MET A 141 -14.05 -9.33 -7.95
N GLN A 142 -14.20 -10.38 -7.13
CA GLN A 142 -15.41 -10.61 -6.33
C GLN A 142 -15.66 -9.51 -5.29
N VAL A 143 -14.60 -8.95 -4.68
CA VAL A 143 -14.69 -7.87 -3.69
C VAL A 143 -14.98 -6.50 -4.33
N GLY A 144 -15.06 -6.44 -5.67
CA GLY A 144 -15.49 -5.23 -6.37
C GLY A 144 -14.37 -4.42 -7.03
N ALA A 145 -13.17 -4.98 -7.21
CA ALA A 145 -12.15 -4.33 -8.05
C ALA A 145 -12.65 -4.23 -9.49
N LYS A 146 -12.40 -3.08 -10.14
CA LYS A 146 -12.73 -2.88 -11.58
C LYS A 146 -11.72 -3.53 -12.52
N GLY A 147 -10.58 -3.92 -11.99
CA GLY A 147 -9.57 -4.66 -12.74
C GLY A 147 -8.34 -5.00 -11.92
N ILE A 148 -7.69 -6.08 -12.32
CA ILE A 148 -6.45 -6.55 -11.71
C ILE A 148 -5.47 -7.02 -12.79
N LYS A 149 -4.19 -6.76 -12.53
CA LYS A 149 -3.07 -7.29 -13.30
C LYS A 149 -2.04 -7.87 -12.35
N ILE A 150 -1.74 -9.15 -12.52
CA ILE A 150 -0.72 -9.86 -11.74
C ILE A 150 0.39 -10.29 -12.69
N MET A 151 1.64 -10.06 -12.31
CA MET A 151 2.80 -10.49 -13.07
C MET A 151 3.77 -11.22 -12.15
N CYS A 152 4.08 -12.47 -12.49
CA CYS A 152 5.13 -13.24 -11.84
C CYS A 152 6.32 -13.38 -12.77
N LYS A 153 7.52 -13.12 -12.27
CA LYS A 153 8.79 -13.21 -13.02
C LYS A 153 9.82 -13.99 -12.21
N GLY A 154 10.43 -14.96 -12.85
CA GLY A 154 11.48 -15.81 -12.24
C GLY A 154 11.47 -17.22 -12.80
N ARG A 155 12.06 -18.16 -12.07
CA ARG A 155 12.10 -19.59 -12.40
C ARG A 155 10.77 -20.27 -12.03
N LEU A 156 9.71 -19.95 -12.81
CA LEU A 156 8.36 -20.42 -12.54
C LEU A 156 8.27 -21.95 -12.70
N GLY A 157 7.79 -22.62 -11.65
CA GLY A 157 7.69 -24.08 -11.62
C GLY A 157 9.03 -24.80 -11.52
N GLY A 158 10.10 -24.12 -11.11
CA GLY A 158 11.44 -24.70 -10.95
C GLY A 158 12.24 -24.85 -12.25
N LEU A 159 11.73 -24.31 -13.37
CA LEU A 159 12.43 -24.36 -14.66
C LEU A 159 13.74 -23.57 -14.60
N GLU A 160 14.76 -24.03 -15.32
CA GLU A 160 16.06 -23.40 -15.37
C GLU A 160 15.99 -22.00 -15.99
N ILE A 161 15.22 -21.84 -17.06
CA ILE A 161 15.06 -20.56 -17.76
C ILE A 161 13.95 -19.74 -17.08
N ALA A 162 14.28 -18.50 -16.70
CA ALA A 162 13.32 -17.57 -16.14
C ALA A 162 12.24 -17.18 -17.16
N ARG A 163 10.99 -17.13 -16.70
CA ARG A 163 9.82 -16.75 -17.50
C ARG A 163 9.04 -15.63 -16.84
N VAL A 164 8.24 -14.94 -17.65
CA VAL A 164 7.30 -13.92 -17.20
C VAL A 164 5.89 -14.37 -17.58
N GLU A 165 5.06 -14.55 -16.57
CA GLU A 165 3.63 -14.85 -16.77
C GLU A 165 2.79 -13.70 -16.24
N THR A 166 1.75 -13.32 -17.00
CA THR A 166 0.87 -12.22 -16.64
C THR A 166 -0.58 -12.65 -16.76
N VAL A 167 -1.34 -12.44 -15.69
CA VAL A 167 -2.80 -12.59 -15.67
C VAL A 167 -3.43 -11.20 -15.57
N ARG A 168 -4.45 -10.96 -16.40
CA ARG A 168 -5.23 -9.71 -16.39
C ARG A 168 -6.71 -10.06 -16.38
N GLN A 169 -7.47 -9.34 -15.54
CA GLN A 169 -8.93 -9.41 -15.52
C GLN A 169 -9.46 -7.97 -15.34
N GLY A 170 -10.52 -7.63 -16.06
CA GLY A 170 -11.08 -6.28 -16.06
C GLY A 170 -10.20 -5.23 -16.75
N GLN A 171 -10.45 -3.97 -16.42
CA GLN A 171 -9.75 -2.82 -16.99
C GLN A 171 -8.52 -2.42 -16.16
N MET A 172 -7.45 -1.96 -16.81
CA MET A 172 -6.24 -1.48 -16.14
C MET A 172 -5.69 -0.23 -16.82
N PRO A 173 -6.29 0.94 -16.58
CA PRO A 173 -5.91 2.19 -17.24
C PRO A 173 -4.68 2.83 -16.57
N LEU A 174 -3.48 2.31 -16.84
CA LEU A 174 -2.23 2.78 -16.21
C LEU A 174 -1.88 4.23 -16.54
N HIS A 175 -2.30 4.75 -17.70
CA HIS A 175 -2.02 6.13 -18.15
C HIS A 175 -3.02 7.16 -17.62
N LYS A 176 -4.16 6.75 -17.06
CA LYS A 176 -5.20 7.65 -16.57
C LYS A 176 -4.85 8.13 -15.17
N LEU A 177 -4.67 9.44 -14.97
CA LEU A 177 -4.34 10.06 -13.69
C LEU A 177 -5.46 9.89 -12.64
N ARG A 178 -6.73 10.03 -13.06
CA ARG A 178 -7.90 9.90 -12.17
C ARG A 178 -8.13 8.47 -11.67
N ALA A 179 -7.49 7.48 -12.29
CA ALA A 179 -7.65 6.09 -11.90
C ALA A 179 -6.96 5.80 -10.56
N ASN A 180 -7.71 5.30 -9.59
CA ASN A 180 -7.17 4.82 -8.33
C ASN A 180 -6.56 3.43 -8.54
N ILE A 181 -5.25 3.37 -8.67
CA ILE A 181 -4.51 2.12 -8.89
C ILE A 181 -3.56 1.91 -7.72
N ASP A 182 -3.79 0.82 -7.01
CA ASP A 182 -2.87 0.34 -6.00
C ASP A 182 -1.83 -0.60 -6.60
N TYR A 183 -0.62 -0.61 -6.03
CA TYR A 183 0.51 -1.39 -6.51
C TYR A 183 1.23 -2.08 -5.35
N GLY A 184 1.48 -3.37 -5.51
CA GLY A 184 2.25 -4.18 -4.56
C GLY A 184 3.33 -5.00 -5.27
N LEU A 185 4.48 -5.08 -4.62
CA LEU A 185 5.59 -5.95 -4.98
C LEU A 185 5.88 -6.87 -3.80
N ALA A 186 6.01 -8.16 -4.09
CA ALA A 186 6.48 -9.16 -3.13
C ALA A 186 7.43 -10.14 -3.81
N GLU A 187 8.33 -10.70 -3.04
CA GLU A 187 9.28 -11.70 -3.48
C GLU A 187 8.99 -13.02 -2.77
N ALA A 188 8.93 -14.10 -3.55
CA ALA A 188 8.78 -15.46 -3.04
C ALA A 188 10.15 -16.14 -3.03
N HIS A 189 10.56 -16.62 -1.87
CA HIS A 189 11.80 -17.34 -1.67
C HIS A 189 11.58 -18.83 -1.91
N THR A 190 11.89 -19.31 -3.10
CA THR A 190 11.77 -20.72 -3.44
C THR A 190 13.11 -21.43 -3.42
N LEU A 191 13.10 -22.76 -3.33
CA LEU A 191 14.33 -23.58 -3.37
C LEU A 191 15.17 -23.33 -4.64
N MET A 192 14.53 -22.92 -5.74
CA MET A 192 15.18 -22.68 -7.03
C MET A 192 15.53 -21.19 -7.27
N GLY A 193 15.38 -20.33 -6.26
CA GLY A 193 15.66 -18.90 -6.33
C GLY A 193 14.44 -18.02 -6.07
N LEU A 194 14.60 -16.72 -6.32
CA LEU A 194 13.59 -15.71 -6.09
C LEU A 194 12.60 -15.59 -7.25
N ILE A 195 11.32 -15.47 -6.92
CA ILE A 195 10.25 -15.16 -7.88
C ILE A 195 9.63 -13.83 -7.47
N GLY A 196 9.77 -12.81 -8.32
CA GLY A 196 9.13 -11.51 -8.11
C GLY A 196 7.67 -11.51 -8.52
N VAL A 197 6.79 -11.09 -7.63
CA VAL A 197 5.34 -10.95 -7.84
C VAL A 197 4.98 -9.48 -7.83
N LYS A 198 4.41 -8.96 -8.92
CA LYS A 198 3.90 -7.60 -9.03
C LYS A 198 2.41 -7.62 -9.25
N VAL A 199 1.68 -6.86 -8.46
CA VAL A 199 0.22 -6.76 -8.50
C VAL A 199 -0.19 -5.32 -8.69
N TRP A 200 -1.13 -5.07 -9.59
CA TRP A 200 -1.81 -3.79 -9.81
C TRP A 200 -3.30 -4.04 -9.65
N ILE A 201 -3.97 -3.25 -8.82
CA ILE A 201 -5.42 -3.32 -8.59
C ILE A 201 -6.02 -1.97 -8.93
N TYR A 202 -7.00 -1.97 -9.83
CA TYR A 202 -7.77 -0.79 -10.17
C TYR A 202 -9.08 -0.78 -9.37
N LYS A 203 -9.17 0.16 -8.42
CA LYS A 203 -10.33 0.32 -7.53
C LYS A 203 -11.47 1.15 -8.16
N GLY A 204 -11.15 1.97 -9.16
CA GLY A 204 -12.08 2.86 -9.85
C GLY A 204 -11.48 4.23 -10.11
N ASP A 205 -12.28 5.14 -10.65
CA ASP A 205 -11.87 6.52 -10.84
C ASP A 205 -12.26 7.38 -9.64
N ILE A 206 -11.36 8.24 -9.21
CA ILE A 206 -11.64 9.31 -8.26
C ILE A 206 -12.02 10.54 -9.09
N VAL A 207 -13.28 10.95 -9.01
CA VAL A 207 -13.74 12.21 -9.57
C VAL A 207 -13.65 13.23 -8.43
N PRO A 208 -12.84 14.29 -8.55
CA PRO A 208 -12.85 15.36 -7.56
C PRO A 208 -14.26 15.96 -7.55
N GLU A 209 -14.90 15.98 -6.39
CA GLU A 209 -16.11 16.77 -6.19
C GLU A 209 -15.74 18.24 -6.42
N VAL A 210 -16.28 18.84 -7.47
CA VAL A 210 -16.24 20.28 -7.65
C VAL A 210 -17.11 20.84 -6.51
N LYS A 211 -16.48 21.36 -5.47
CA LYS A 211 -17.17 22.19 -4.51
C LYS A 211 -17.71 23.37 -5.31
N GLU A 212 -18.98 23.36 -5.62
CA GLU A 212 -19.68 24.54 -6.10
C GLU A 212 -19.53 25.60 -4.99
N THR A 213 -18.59 26.50 -5.21
CA THR A 213 -18.54 27.74 -4.42
C THR A 213 -19.84 28.46 -4.74
N SER A 214 -20.74 28.46 -3.75
CA SER A 214 -21.96 29.29 -3.72
C SER A 214 -21.54 30.80 -3.70
N ALA A 215 -21.17 31.30 -4.85
CA ALA A 215 -20.88 32.69 -5.10
C ALA A 215 -21.97 33.22 -6.07
N THR A 216 -23.23 33.21 -5.62
CA THR A 216 -24.32 33.95 -6.29
C THR A 216 -25.45 34.19 -5.29
N ALA A 217 -25.24 35.07 -4.32
CA ALA A 217 -26.34 35.70 -3.59
C ALA A 217 -25.89 37.02 -2.94
N GLU A 218 -25.36 37.96 -3.73
CA GLU A 218 -25.27 39.36 -3.31
C GLU A 218 -25.25 40.26 -4.55
N THR A 219 -26.36 40.32 -5.29
CA THR A 219 -26.59 41.41 -6.25
C THR A 219 -28.10 41.50 -6.59
N SER A 220 -28.95 41.81 -5.60
CA SER A 220 -30.31 42.24 -5.88
C SER A 220 -30.97 42.97 -4.71
N GLU A 221 -30.28 43.95 -4.11
CA GLU A 221 -30.93 44.93 -3.24
C GLU A 221 -30.27 46.29 -3.32
N VAL A 222 -30.26 46.91 -4.51
CA VAL A 222 -30.09 48.36 -4.67
C VAL A 222 -30.80 48.78 -5.97
N SER A 223 -32.12 48.87 -5.93
CA SER A 223 -32.88 49.72 -6.88
C SER A 223 -34.37 49.73 -6.50
N GLN A 224 -34.69 50.26 -5.31
CA GLN A 224 -36.02 50.81 -5.02
C GLN A 224 -35.92 51.83 -3.91
N SER A 225 -35.43 53.03 -4.26
CA SER A 225 -35.74 54.27 -3.55
C SER A 225 -35.12 55.44 -4.34
N ALA A 226 -35.86 55.93 -5.34
CA ALA A 226 -35.87 57.30 -5.82
C ALA A 226 -37.20 57.54 -6.54
#